data_c4ca7401b91aeadffd6b340e5c1871c1
#
_entry.id   c4ca7401b91aeadffd6b340e5c1871c1
#
_cell.length_a   1.000
_cell.length_b   1.000
_cell.length_c   1.000
_cell.angle_alpha   90.00
_cell.angle_beta   90.00
_cell.angle_gamma   90.00
#
_symmetry.space_group_name_H-M   'P 1'
#
loop_
_entity.id
_entity.type
_entity.pdbx_description
1 polymer ?
#
loop_
_entity_poly.entity_id
_entity_poly.type
_entity_poly.pdbx_seq_one_letter_code
_entity_poly.pdbx_strand_id
1 'polypeptide(L)'
;MDVGTKRIGLAYCDPLCITSNILPAVRRFENHQEIKIIRNHIDELNLTGFIVGIPLDEEGQMTAQAIDCKKYGQLLSNELKLPFSFVNEHSSTWESSNRFGIKKDKSGLVDSFSAKIILEQWIEEGPELEELAGKGQIKY
;
A
#
# COMPACT_ATOMS: atom_id res chain seq x y z
N MET A 1 -0.41 -0.93 0.42
CA MET A 1 0.84 -0.93 -0.37
C MET A 1 1.97 -0.30 0.40
N ASP A 2 3.13 -0.87 0.30
CA ASP A 2 4.37 -0.27 0.78
C ASP A 2 5.19 0.12 -0.45
N VAL A 3 5.17 1.41 -0.79
CA VAL A 3 5.77 1.92 -2.03
C VAL A 3 7.23 2.24 -1.80
N GLY A 4 8.11 1.36 -2.24
CA GLY A 4 9.55 1.59 -2.20
C GLY A 4 10.05 2.27 -3.47
N THR A 5 11.34 2.55 -3.53
CA THR A 5 11.96 3.17 -4.70
C THR A 5 12.07 2.20 -5.88
N LYS A 6 12.26 0.92 -5.59
CA LYS A 6 12.48 -0.10 -6.63
C LYS A 6 11.36 -1.13 -6.69
N ARG A 7 10.65 -1.37 -5.59
CA ARG A 7 9.61 -2.39 -5.49
C ARG A 7 8.45 -1.87 -4.68
N ILE A 8 7.28 -2.46 -4.92
CA ILE A 8 6.06 -2.16 -4.19
C ILE A 8 5.62 -3.45 -3.52
N GLY A 9 5.53 -3.42 -2.20
CA GLY A 9 4.97 -4.51 -1.43
C GLY A 9 3.46 -4.45 -1.50
N LEU A 10 2.81 -5.61 -1.64
CA LEU A 10 1.37 -5.70 -1.80
C LEU A 10 0.77 -6.65 -0.79
N ALA A 11 -0.38 -6.26 -0.26
CA ALA A 11 -1.23 -7.12 0.58
C ALA A 11 -2.67 -6.73 0.33
N TYR A 12 -3.59 -7.64 0.65
CA TYR A 12 -5.01 -7.38 0.49
C TYR A 12 -5.81 -7.98 1.65
N CYS A 13 -7.02 -7.49 1.84
CA CYS A 13 -7.93 -8.07 2.83
C CYS A 13 -9.21 -8.52 2.15
N ASP A 14 -9.94 -9.42 2.82
CA ASP A 14 -11.25 -9.86 2.38
C ASP A 14 -12.27 -8.72 2.50
N PRO A 15 -13.45 -8.84 1.87
CA PRO A 15 -14.46 -7.78 1.92
C PRO A 15 -14.89 -7.39 3.33
N LEU A 16 -14.79 -8.30 4.29
CA LEU A 16 -15.17 -8.05 5.68
C LEU A 16 -13.99 -7.53 6.52
N CYS A 17 -12.80 -7.39 5.91
CA CYS A 17 -11.58 -6.97 6.59
C CYS A 17 -11.22 -7.82 7.81
N ILE A 18 -11.53 -9.11 7.75
CA ILE A 18 -11.22 -10.05 8.82
C ILE A 18 -9.81 -10.62 8.67
N THR A 19 -9.44 -10.96 7.44
CA THR A 19 -8.13 -11.54 7.15
C THR A 19 -7.34 -10.67 6.19
N SER A 20 -6.04 -10.68 6.33
CA SER A 20 -5.13 -10.00 5.41
C SER A 20 -4.12 -11.01 4.88
N ASN A 21 -3.75 -10.86 3.62
CA ASN A 21 -2.84 -11.77 2.93
C ASN A 21 -1.82 -10.98 2.13
N ILE A 22 -0.61 -11.51 2.01
CA ILE A 22 0.41 -10.89 1.18
C ILE A 22 0.25 -11.33 -0.27
N LEU A 23 0.69 -10.46 -1.16
CA LEU A 23 0.83 -10.73 -2.59
C LEU A 23 2.31 -10.59 -2.96
N PRO A 24 2.76 -11.20 -4.05
CA PRO A 24 4.13 -10.97 -4.50
C PRO A 24 4.39 -9.48 -4.74
N ALA A 25 5.52 -8.99 -4.25
CA ALA A 25 5.92 -7.63 -4.50
C ALA A 25 6.17 -7.42 -6.00
N VAL A 26 5.88 -6.23 -6.50
CA VAL A 26 6.11 -5.91 -7.90
C VAL A 26 7.24 -4.91 -8.01
N ARG A 27 8.01 -5.05 -9.11
CA ARG A 27 9.10 -4.13 -9.40
C ARG A 27 8.53 -2.84 -10.01
N ARG A 28 9.05 -1.69 -9.61
CA ARG A 28 8.69 -0.41 -10.23
C ARG A 28 9.49 -0.23 -11.52
N PHE A 29 8.79 0.21 -12.56
CA PHE A 29 9.39 0.53 -13.85
C PHE A 29 9.19 2.01 -14.16
N GLU A 30 10.09 2.59 -14.94
CA GLU A 30 9.98 4.00 -15.33
C GLU A 30 8.71 4.29 -16.12
N ASN A 31 8.25 3.34 -16.93
CA ASN A 31 7.02 3.47 -17.73
C ASN A 31 5.77 2.94 -17.02
N HIS A 32 5.87 2.66 -15.72
CA HIS A 32 4.74 2.23 -14.88
C HIS A 32 4.05 0.95 -15.38
N GLN A 33 4.80 0.02 -15.95
CA GLN A 33 4.23 -1.27 -16.38
C GLN A 33 3.69 -2.09 -15.22
N GLU A 34 4.18 -1.87 -14.01
CA GLU A 34 3.71 -2.58 -12.82
C GLU A 34 2.23 -2.32 -12.54
N ILE A 35 1.68 -1.22 -13.05
CA ILE A 35 0.26 -0.89 -12.86
C ILE A 35 -0.64 -1.96 -13.48
N LYS A 36 -0.21 -2.59 -14.57
CA LYS A 36 -0.96 -3.69 -15.19
C LYS A 36 -1.06 -4.88 -14.25
N ILE A 37 0.02 -5.19 -13.55
CA ILE A 37 0.04 -6.30 -12.60
C ILE A 37 -0.88 -5.99 -11.43
N ILE A 38 -0.82 -4.77 -10.92
CA ILE A 38 -1.69 -4.33 -9.81
C ILE A 38 -3.14 -4.37 -10.25
N ARG A 39 -3.45 -3.91 -11.45
CA ARG A 39 -4.82 -3.96 -12.00
C ARG A 39 -5.35 -5.39 -12.10
N ASN A 40 -4.50 -6.33 -12.51
CA ASN A 40 -4.89 -7.73 -12.58
C ASN A 40 -5.28 -8.26 -11.21
N HIS A 41 -4.52 -7.94 -10.16
CA HIS A 41 -4.89 -8.33 -8.80
C HIS A 41 -6.21 -7.71 -8.36
N ILE A 42 -6.42 -6.44 -8.69
CA ILE A 42 -7.66 -5.74 -8.35
C ILE A 42 -8.84 -6.42 -9.00
N ASP A 43 -8.73 -6.78 -10.28
CA ASP A 43 -9.81 -7.43 -11.02
C ASP A 43 -10.08 -8.84 -10.50
N GLU A 44 -9.03 -9.62 -10.29
CA GLU A 44 -9.17 -11.00 -9.80
C GLU A 44 -9.75 -11.08 -8.39
N LEU A 45 -9.38 -10.15 -7.53
CA LEU A 45 -9.77 -10.16 -6.12
C LEU A 45 -10.98 -9.24 -5.85
N ASN A 46 -11.50 -8.59 -6.87
CA ASN A 46 -12.62 -7.65 -6.76
C ASN A 46 -12.37 -6.56 -5.73
N LEU A 47 -11.19 -5.98 -5.76
CA LEU A 47 -10.80 -4.94 -4.82
C LEU A 47 -11.47 -3.62 -5.18
N THR A 48 -11.89 -2.86 -4.17
CA THR A 48 -12.66 -1.62 -4.37
C THR A 48 -11.90 -0.36 -3.98
N GLY A 49 -10.67 -0.51 -3.51
CA GLY A 49 -9.84 0.63 -3.13
C GLY A 49 -8.48 0.15 -2.67
N PHE A 50 -7.63 1.09 -2.30
CA PHE A 50 -6.30 0.72 -1.84
C PHE A 50 -5.76 1.69 -0.80
N ILE A 51 -4.76 1.24 -0.07
CA ILE A 51 -4.12 1.98 1.01
C ILE A 51 -2.63 2.09 0.70
N VAL A 52 -2.08 3.28 0.92
CA VAL A 52 -0.64 3.53 0.73
C VAL A 52 -0.05 3.98 2.07
N GLY A 53 1.00 3.31 2.50
CA GLY A 53 1.75 3.71 3.69
C GLY A 53 2.62 4.92 3.39
N ILE A 54 2.62 5.88 4.31
CA ILE A 54 3.42 7.10 4.20
C ILE A 54 4.52 7.07 5.26
N PRO A 55 5.78 6.91 4.87
CA PRO A 55 6.88 6.86 5.84
C PRO A 55 7.22 8.27 6.32
N LEU A 56 6.83 8.58 7.53
CA LEU A 56 7.18 9.84 8.17
C LEU A 56 8.50 9.68 8.96
N ASP A 57 9.18 10.79 9.21
CA ASP A 57 10.36 10.74 10.08
C ASP A 57 9.95 10.65 11.55
N GLU A 58 10.92 10.60 12.44
CA GLU A 58 10.67 10.45 13.89
C GLU A 58 9.83 11.59 14.46
N GLU A 59 9.87 12.76 13.82
CA GLU A 59 9.12 13.94 14.25
C GLU A 59 7.73 14.03 13.59
N GLY A 60 7.37 13.05 12.78
CA GLY A 60 6.11 13.03 12.07
C GLY A 60 6.10 13.90 10.82
N GLN A 61 7.27 14.30 10.34
CA GLN A 61 7.39 15.17 9.18
C GLN A 61 7.46 14.37 7.88
N MET A 62 7.04 15.00 6.79
CA MET A 62 7.10 14.39 5.46
C MET A 62 8.54 14.27 4.99
N THR A 63 8.93 13.05 4.62
CA THR A 63 10.22 12.79 3.99
C THR A 63 10.08 12.88 2.48
N ALA A 64 11.21 12.91 1.76
CA ALA A 64 11.19 12.85 0.31
C ALA A 64 10.49 11.57 -0.18
N GLN A 65 10.70 10.46 0.50
CA GLN A 65 10.04 9.20 0.17
C GLN A 65 8.55 9.27 0.43
N ALA A 66 8.12 9.95 1.49
CA ALA A 66 6.69 10.14 1.77
C ALA A 66 6.02 10.93 0.65
N ILE A 67 6.68 11.94 0.13
CA ILE A 67 6.17 12.73 -1.00
C ILE A 67 6.04 11.84 -2.25
N ASP A 68 7.04 11.00 -2.53
CA ASP A 68 6.99 10.05 -3.63
C ASP A 68 5.83 9.08 -3.47
N CYS A 69 5.62 8.56 -2.26
CA CYS A 69 4.50 7.64 -1.99
C CYS A 69 3.16 8.31 -2.25
N LYS A 70 2.98 9.55 -1.85
CA LYS A 70 1.74 10.29 -2.12
C LYS A 70 1.51 10.50 -3.60
N LYS A 71 2.55 10.90 -4.33
CA LYS A 71 2.46 11.09 -5.77
C LYS A 71 2.10 9.79 -6.48
N TYR A 72 2.74 8.71 -6.07
CA TYR A 72 2.47 7.41 -6.67
C TYR A 72 1.04 6.95 -6.37
N GLY A 73 0.57 7.14 -5.16
CA GLY A 73 -0.80 6.82 -4.79
C GLY A 73 -1.82 7.57 -5.62
N GLN A 74 -1.58 8.86 -5.86
CA GLN A 74 -2.45 9.66 -6.72
C GLN A 74 -2.42 9.19 -8.17
N LEU A 75 -1.22 8.85 -8.68
CA LEU A 75 -1.08 8.29 -10.02
C LEU A 75 -1.88 7.00 -10.15
N LEU A 76 -1.74 6.09 -9.20
CA LEU A 76 -2.49 4.83 -9.19
C LEU A 76 -3.99 5.07 -9.13
N SER A 77 -4.43 5.99 -8.29
CA SER A 77 -5.85 6.33 -8.17
C SER A 77 -6.42 6.80 -9.51
N ASN A 78 -5.67 7.65 -10.21
CA ASN A 78 -6.09 8.13 -11.53
C ASN A 78 -6.12 7.01 -12.57
N GLU A 79 -5.11 6.15 -12.57
CA GLU A 79 -5.00 5.06 -13.55
C GLU A 79 -6.01 3.95 -13.29
N LEU A 80 -6.23 3.60 -12.03
CA LEU A 80 -7.11 2.51 -11.64
C LEU A 80 -8.54 2.97 -11.41
N LYS A 81 -8.75 4.27 -11.25
CA LYS A 81 -10.05 4.88 -10.94
C LYS A 81 -10.67 4.30 -9.68
N LEU A 82 -9.85 4.18 -8.66
CA LEU A 82 -10.26 3.65 -7.36
C LEU A 82 -9.99 4.66 -6.25
N PRO A 83 -10.83 4.66 -5.21
CA PRO A 83 -10.55 5.47 -4.04
C PRO A 83 -9.34 4.92 -3.28
N PHE A 84 -8.66 5.79 -2.57
CA PHE A 84 -7.51 5.40 -1.79
C PHE A 84 -7.41 6.22 -0.51
N SER A 85 -6.55 5.74 0.40
CA SER A 85 -6.24 6.47 1.61
C SER A 85 -4.76 6.29 1.94
N PHE A 86 -4.24 7.21 2.74
CA PHE A 86 -2.88 7.12 3.23
C PHE A 86 -2.89 6.74 4.71
N VAL A 87 -1.90 5.96 5.11
CA VAL A 87 -1.67 5.62 6.51
C VAL A 87 -0.26 6.07 6.87
N ASN A 88 -0.15 6.89 7.89
CA ASN A 88 1.16 7.28 8.38
C ASN A 88 1.80 6.07 9.06
N GLU A 89 2.97 5.66 8.58
CA GLU A 89 3.66 4.51 9.12
C GLU A 89 4.94 4.91 9.85
N HIS A 90 5.19 4.22 10.93
CA HIS A 90 6.42 4.34 11.69
C HIS A 90 6.99 2.94 11.85
N SER A 91 8.18 2.72 11.30
CA SER A 91 8.92 1.48 11.51
C SER A 91 8.21 0.20 11.06
N SER A 92 7.28 0.27 10.10
CA SER A 92 6.55 -0.93 9.65
C SER A 92 7.49 -1.97 9.07
N THR A 93 8.50 -1.56 8.31
CA THR A 93 9.49 -2.47 7.76
C THR A 93 10.31 -3.14 8.87
N TRP A 94 10.70 -2.38 9.88
CA TRP A 94 11.41 -2.90 11.03
C TRP A 94 10.55 -3.92 11.79
N GLU A 95 9.30 -3.60 12.02
CA GLU A 95 8.36 -4.51 12.69
C GLU A 95 8.18 -5.79 11.92
N SER A 96 8.06 -5.71 10.59
CA SER A 96 7.98 -6.90 9.75
C SER A 96 9.19 -7.79 9.93
N SER A 97 10.38 -7.22 9.86
CA SER A 97 11.63 -7.97 9.99
C SER A 97 11.75 -8.62 11.36
N ASN A 98 11.40 -7.90 12.42
CA ASN A 98 11.43 -8.45 13.77
C ASN A 98 10.38 -9.51 14.00
N ARG A 99 9.15 -9.23 13.64
CA ARG A 99 8.01 -10.12 13.91
C ARG A 99 8.17 -11.47 13.22
N PHE A 100 8.68 -11.48 12.00
CA PHE A 100 8.75 -12.69 11.20
C PHE A 100 10.16 -13.24 11.05
N GLY A 101 11.16 -12.56 11.63
CA GLY A 101 12.56 -12.98 11.51
C GLY A 101 13.09 -12.91 10.09
N ILE A 102 12.48 -12.09 9.26
CA ILE A 102 12.82 -11.99 7.84
C ILE A 102 13.80 -10.84 7.63
N LYS A 103 14.91 -11.14 6.96
CA LYS A 103 15.87 -10.11 6.57
C LYS A 103 15.46 -9.56 5.21
N LYS A 104 15.72 -8.26 4.99
CA LYS A 104 15.46 -7.64 3.71
C LYS A 104 16.24 -8.39 2.63
N ASP A 105 15.54 -8.87 1.61
CA ASP A 105 16.13 -9.64 0.53
C ASP A 105 15.60 -9.17 -0.82
N LYS A 106 16.03 -9.86 -1.88
CA LYS A 106 15.66 -9.51 -3.25
C LYS A 106 14.30 -10.01 -3.66
N SER A 107 13.65 -10.87 -2.87
CA SER A 107 12.35 -11.44 -3.21
C SER A 107 11.20 -10.47 -3.01
N GLY A 108 11.41 -9.41 -2.23
CA GLY A 108 10.34 -8.48 -1.89
C GLY A 108 9.42 -8.96 -0.79
N LEU A 109 9.75 -10.06 -0.12
CA LEU A 109 8.92 -10.61 0.94
C LEU A 109 8.76 -9.64 2.10
N VAL A 110 9.84 -8.96 2.49
CA VAL A 110 9.79 -7.94 3.55
C VAL A 110 8.85 -6.80 3.14
N ASP A 111 8.90 -6.39 1.88
CA ASP A 111 8.03 -5.32 1.37
C ASP A 111 6.55 -5.73 1.47
N SER A 112 6.23 -6.97 1.15
CA SER A 112 4.85 -7.47 1.23
C SER A 112 4.38 -7.61 2.67
N PHE A 113 5.23 -8.04 3.60
CA PHE A 113 4.88 -8.06 5.01
C PHE A 113 4.68 -6.64 5.55
N SER A 114 5.50 -5.68 5.12
CA SER A 114 5.30 -4.28 5.48
C SER A 114 3.94 -3.77 4.98
N ALA A 115 3.57 -4.12 3.75
CA ALA A 115 2.26 -3.77 3.20
C ALA A 115 1.13 -4.38 4.03
N LYS A 116 1.28 -5.62 4.48
CA LYS A 116 0.30 -6.28 5.34
C LYS A 116 0.12 -5.54 6.66
N ILE A 117 1.21 -5.12 7.29
CA ILE A 117 1.16 -4.36 8.54
C ILE A 117 0.46 -3.01 8.33
N ILE A 118 0.77 -2.33 7.25
CA ILE A 118 0.13 -1.07 6.88
C ILE A 118 -1.38 -1.28 6.73
N LEU A 119 -1.78 -2.34 6.05
CA LEU A 119 -3.19 -2.66 5.84
C LEU A 119 -3.89 -2.95 7.15
N GLU A 120 -3.30 -3.75 8.02
CA GLU A 120 -3.85 -4.07 9.33
C GLU A 120 -4.00 -2.83 10.20
N GLN A 121 -3.04 -1.92 10.14
CA GLN A 121 -3.11 -0.65 10.85
C GLN A 121 -4.29 0.19 10.36
N TRP A 122 -4.51 0.23 9.06
CA TRP A 122 -5.64 0.97 8.50
C TRP A 122 -6.98 0.34 8.90
N ILE A 123 -7.06 -0.98 8.91
CA ILE A 123 -8.29 -1.69 9.31
C ILE A 123 -8.67 -1.32 10.74
N GLU A 124 -7.70 -1.18 11.64
CA GLU A 124 -7.95 -0.84 13.04
C GLU A 124 -8.25 0.64 13.26
N GLU A 125 -7.51 1.51 12.58
CA GLU A 125 -7.50 2.94 12.91
C GLU A 125 -8.15 3.83 11.86
N GLY A 126 -8.31 3.36 10.62
CA GLY A 126 -8.72 4.22 9.52
C GLY A 126 -7.55 5.07 9.06
N PRO A 127 -7.71 6.18 8.35
CA PRO A 127 -8.95 6.85 7.98
C PRO A 127 -9.73 6.16 6.85
N GLU A 128 -10.92 6.69 6.57
CA GLU A 128 -11.72 6.18 5.46
C GLU A 128 -11.03 6.46 4.12
N LEU A 129 -11.41 5.70 3.09
CA LEU A 129 -10.88 5.90 1.75
C LEU A 129 -11.32 7.24 1.17
N GLU A 130 -10.38 7.94 0.55
CA GLU A 130 -10.68 9.16 -0.16
C GLU A 130 -11.17 8.83 -1.56
N GLU A 131 -12.17 9.58 -2.01
CA GLU A 131 -12.72 9.35 -3.33
C GLU A 131 -12.02 10.14 -4.41
N LEU A 132 -11.99 9.56 -5.61
CA LEU A 132 -11.52 10.26 -6.78
C LEU A 132 -12.44 11.41 -7.12
N ALA A 133 -11.84 12.59 -7.36
CA ALA A 133 -12.54 13.76 -7.86
C ALA A 133 -13.76 14.18 -7.04
N GLY A 134 -13.75 13.90 -5.74
CA GLY A 134 -14.81 14.34 -4.84
C GLY A 134 -16.17 13.76 -5.10
N LYS A 135 -16.26 12.61 -5.71
CA LYS A 135 -17.53 11.91 -5.93
C LYS A 135 -17.98 11.23 -4.67
N GLY A 136 -19.26 10.98 -4.53
CA GLY A 136 -19.87 10.43 -3.35
C GLY A 136 -19.09 9.31 -2.64
N GLN A 137 -19.40 8.99 -1.40
CA GLN A 137 -18.58 8.07 -0.61
C GLN A 137 -18.71 6.63 -1.06
N ILE A 138 -17.55 5.95 -1.15
CA ILE A 138 -17.54 4.53 -1.42
C ILE A 138 -17.35 3.81 -0.10
N LYS A 139 -18.25 2.87 0.17
CA LYS A 139 -18.16 2.04 1.37
C LYS A 139 -17.69 0.65 1.00
N TYR A 140 -16.88 0.08 1.82
CA TYR A 140 -16.24 -1.21 1.63
C TYR A 140 -16.49 -2.09 2.86
#